data_302c83d84ac42383149197353a617ccf
#
_entry.id   302c83d84ac42383149197353a617ccf
#
_cell.length_a   1.000
_cell.length_b   1.000
_cell.length_c   1.000
_cell.angle_alpha   90.00
_cell.angle_beta   90.00
_cell.angle_gamma   90.00
#
_symmetry.space_group_name_H-M   'P 1'
#
loop_
_entity.id
_entity.type
_entity.pdbx_description
1 polymer ?
#
loop_
_entity_poly.entity_id
_entity_poly.type
_entity_poly.pdbx_seq_one_letter_code
_entity_poly.pdbx_strand_id
1 'polypeptide(L)'
;MRCETYAVEEAEPIAAVAALIDAHRPDGRRLRELLCLLADGPTDLAELVRRSALPRKTVEEMLAAVGSDLAREGGKAAIAAGKADAYRKRFGFEQLSATRLADPLQRRLADAVAVQRVMEHVIAGAPAALTELDHVQATPETAVRRALWLDSTYDLRGAVVLCVGDHDLTSLAVGQVTPGARIVVADIDERILQYIDGWAARLRLDIRCYVSDFRFWLAEAAAGCADLVFTDPPYTPEGMTLFTARALQGLANKDHGRVVVAYGYSDRHPSLGLQGQAAASRLGLAAEEQLRAFSRYEGAQAVGSASDLYVWRPTSRSWQLLDGVVSGMQANIYTRGGQSLEGAPQGGHSGWSAMPPPVLRVTADDGFQLRVVAASAWTGAWAGQTAGPARIRLGTLFSTGIPAGMMTRTPFALAADLRADPGAWLLRVLLAANADRVAAVVPSGHRDVRDEAGQRALAALVESKFTLRFLNGQPDAGNTIVVATAVSSGTSVATWLLRQAHGKIGNVWRDALLAADTGEPALTKREARASVEARASRQEILSARLIDLPRHQLALLLEECDDVGGT
;
A
#
# COMPACT_ATOMS: atom_id res chain seq x y z
N MET A 1 -11.62 -47.90 -46.57
CA MET A 1 -11.24 -46.60 -46.12
C MET A 1 -10.13 -46.73 -45.06
N ARG A 2 -8.88 -46.57 -45.48
CA ARG A 2 -7.74 -46.61 -44.58
C ARG A 2 -7.60 -45.19 -43.99
N CYS A 3 -7.67 -45.07 -42.67
CA CYS A 3 -7.33 -43.87 -41.95
C CYS A 3 -5.80 -43.72 -42.00
N GLU A 4 -5.29 -42.83 -42.81
CA GLU A 4 -3.90 -42.38 -42.74
C GLU A 4 -3.77 -41.47 -41.52
N THR A 5 -3.17 -41.99 -40.45
CA THR A 5 -2.65 -41.22 -39.33
C THR A 5 -1.46 -40.44 -39.86
N TYR A 6 -1.65 -39.11 -40.05
CA TYR A 6 -0.52 -38.18 -40.22
C TYR A 6 0.28 -38.20 -38.93
N ALA A 7 1.41 -38.89 -38.92
CA ALA A 7 2.45 -38.72 -37.94
C ALA A 7 2.98 -37.26 -38.11
N VAL A 8 2.70 -36.39 -37.14
CA VAL A 8 3.38 -35.13 -37.04
C VAL A 8 4.83 -35.49 -36.75
N GLU A 9 5.75 -35.28 -37.71
CA GLU A 9 7.19 -35.32 -37.45
C GLU A 9 7.48 -34.37 -36.29
N GLU A 10 7.83 -34.92 -35.13
CA GLU A 10 8.34 -34.12 -34.00
C GLU A 10 9.63 -33.46 -34.46
N ALA A 11 9.59 -32.16 -34.65
CA ALA A 11 10.79 -31.39 -34.99
C ALA A 11 11.87 -31.64 -33.92
N GLU A 12 13.10 -31.92 -34.33
CA GLU A 12 14.21 -32.12 -33.39
C GLU A 12 14.24 -30.94 -32.36
N PRO A 13 14.35 -31.19 -31.06
CA PRO A 13 14.22 -30.18 -30.02
C PRO A 13 15.10 -28.92 -30.25
N ILE A 14 16.35 -29.10 -30.68
CA ILE A 14 17.25 -27.99 -30.98
C ILE A 14 16.71 -27.10 -32.12
N ALA A 15 16.08 -27.68 -33.13
CA ALA A 15 15.48 -26.94 -34.25
C ALA A 15 14.24 -26.14 -33.76
N ALA A 16 13.39 -26.75 -32.92
CA ALA A 16 12.23 -26.07 -32.33
C ALA A 16 12.65 -24.89 -31.45
N VAL A 17 13.68 -25.07 -30.62
CA VAL A 17 14.25 -23.99 -29.79
C VAL A 17 14.85 -22.89 -30.65
N ALA A 18 15.59 -23.22 -31.72
CA ALA A 18 16.14 -22.22 -32.64
C ALA A 18 15.02 -21.40 -33.30
N ALA A 19 13.97 -22.06 -33.78
CA ALA A 19 12.82 -21.39 -34.39
C ALA A 19 12.13 -20.42 -33.38
N LEU A 20 11.98 -20.83 -32.11
CA LEU A 20 11.42 -19.98 -31.07
C LEU A 20 12.28 -18.74 -30.81
N ILE A 21 13.60 -18.91 -30.71
CA ILE A 21 14.56 -17.80 -30.52
C ILE A 21 14.52 -16.86 -31.73
N ASP A 22 14.52 -17.39 -32.95
CA ASP A 22 14.48 -16.60 -34.16
C ASP A 22 13.17 -15.81 -34.31
N ALA A 23 12.05 -16.36 -33.87
CA ALA A 23 10.78 -15.66 -33.83
C ALA A 23 10.77 -14.44 -32.91
N HIS A 24 11.58 -14.46 -31.83
CA HIS A 24 11.69 -13.35 -30.87
C HIS A 24 12.72 -12.30 -31.27
N ARG A 25 13.52 -12.52 -32.32
CA ARG A 25 14.50 -11.55 -32.86
C ARG A 25 15.40 -10.95 -31.76
N PRO A 26 15.40 -9.60 -31.49
CA PRO A 26 16.27 -8.99 -30.47
C PRO A 26 16.09 -9.61 -29.08
N ASP A 27 14.86 -9.96 -28.71
CA ASP A 27 14.52 -10.57 -27.41
C ASP A 27 14.97 -12.04 -27.29
N GLY A 28 15.37 -12.66 -28.39
CA GLY A 28 15.97 -14.01 -28.41
C GLY A 28 17.20 -14.15 -27.50
N ARG A 29 17.88 -13.03 -27.17
CA ARG A 29 18.95 -13.02 -26.18
C ARG A 29 18.46 -13.52 -24.82
N ARG A 30 17.33 -13.03 -24.33
CA ARG A 30 16.75 -13.43 -23.03
C ARG A 30 16.33 -14.90 -23.03
N LEU A 31 15.86 -15.42 -24.17
CA LEU A 31 15.57 -16.84 -24.32
C LEU A 31 16.83 -17.71 -24.26
N ARG A 32 17.95 -17.24 -24.81
CA ARG A 32 19.25 -17.93 -24.66
C ARG A 32 19.75 -17.89 -23.22
N GLU A 33 19.55 -16.79 -22.50
CA GLU A 33 19.85 -16.71 -21.06
C GLU A 33 19.01 -17.72 -20.25
N LEU A 34 17.73 -17.91 -20.59
CA LEU A 34 16.89 -18.95 -19.99
C LEU A 34 17.42 -20.36 -20.28
N LEU A 35 17.90 -20.61 -21.50
CA LEU A 35 18.53 -21.90 -21.83
C LEU A 35 19.82 -22.14 -21.04
N CYS A 36 20.62 -21.09 -20.75
CA CYS A 36 21.76 -21.22 -19.85
C CYS A 36 21.32 -21.73 -18.47
N LEU A 37 20.27 -21.16 -17.90
CA LEU A 37 19.74 -21.60 -16.60
C LEU A 37 19.32 -23.07 -16.61
N LEU A 38 18.69 -23.54 -17.70
CA LEU A 38 18.29 -24.94 -17.87
C LEU A 38 19.48 -25.87 -18.09
N ALA A 39 20.58 -25.41 -18.70
CA ALA A 39 21.77 -26.19 -18.91
C ALA A 39 22.70 -26.23 -17.68
N ASP A 40 22.57 -25.28 -16.75
CA ASP A 40 23.36 -25.21 -15.52
C ASP A 40 22.84 -26.18 -14.43
N GLY A 41 21.58 -26.62 -14.52
CA GLY A 41 21.04 -27.64 -13.61
C GLY A 41 19.54 -27.54 -13.35
N PRO A 42 19.00 -28.48 -12.55
CA PRO A 42 17.59 -28.58 -12.28
C PRO A 42 17.05 -27.36 -11.52
N THR A 43 16.09 -26.66 -12.12
CA THR A 43 15.49 -25.42 -11.58
C THR A 43 13.97 -25.51 -11.67
N ASP A 44 13.24 -25.07 -10.63
CA ASP A 44 11.78 -25.03 -10.68
C ASP A 44 11.27 -23.88 -11.58
N LEU A 45 9.99 -23.95 -11.97
CA LEU A 45 9.40 -23.01 -12.90
C LEU A 45 9.37 -21.57 -12.34
N ALA A 46 9.07 -21.42 -11.06
CA ALA A 46 8.99 -20.09 -10.45
C ALA A 46 10.36 -19.41 -10.43
N GLU A 47 11.41 -20.17 -10.10
CA GLU A 47 12.79 -19.67 -10.14
C GLU A 47 13.26 -19.36 -11.56
N LEU A 48 12.90 -20.18 -12.56
CA LEU A 48 13.19 -19.89 -13.98
C LEU A 48 12.55 -18.56 -14.41
N VAL A 49 11.28 -18.33 -14.06
CA VAL A 49 10.57 -17.07 -14.32
C VAL A 49 11.27 -15.91 -13.64
N ARG A 50 11.59 -16.04 -12.36
CA ARG A 50 12.21 -14.98 -11.56
C ARG A 50 13.61 -14.61 -12.07
N ARG A 51 14.46 -15.61 -12.35
CA ARG A 51 15.84 -15.35 -12.82
C ARG A 51 15.89 -14.82 -14.25
N SER A 52 15.04 -15.31 -15.15
CA SER A 52 14.99 -14.84 -16.53
C SER A 52 14.25 -13.51 -16.70
N ALA A 53 13.38 -13.15 -15.75
CA ALA A 53 12.41 -12.05 -15.88
C ALA A 53 11.51 -12.17 -17.13
N LEU A 54 11.28 -13.40 -17.59
CA LEU A 54 10.37 -13.69 -18.70
C LEU A 54 8.99 -14.05 -18.15
N PRO A 55 7.91 -13.67 -18.84
CA PRO A 55 6.56 -14.11 -18.49
C PRO A 55 6.49 -15.63 -18.41
N ARG A 56 5.76 -16.16 -17.43
CA ARG A 56 5.59 -17.60 -17.22
C ARG A 56 5.24 -18.35 -18.51
N LYS A 57 4.32 -17.81 -19.30
CA LYS A 57 3.92 -18.43 -20.57
C LYS A 57 5.09 -18.58 -21.55
N THR A 58 5.99 -17.58 -21.61
CA THR A 58 7.19 -17.64 -22.47
C THR A 58 8.18 -18.71 -21.98
N VAL A 59 8.33 -18.86 -20.65
CA VAL A 59 9.15 -19.94 -20.06
C VAL A 59 8.54 -21.31 -20.39
N GLU A 60 7.23 -21.47 -20.26
CA GLU A 60 6.53 -22.70 -20.59
C GLU A 60 6.66 -23.06 -22.10
N GLU A 61 6.59 -22.07 -22.99
CA GLU A 61 6.85 -22.25 -24.43
C GLU A 61 8.27 -22.74 -24.69
N MET A 62 9.27 -22.20 -23.99
CA MET A 62 10.65 -22.68 -24.09
C MET A 62 10.80 -24.11 -23.58
N LEU A 63 10.21 -24.45 -22.44
CA LEU A 63 10.23 -25.82 -21.91
C LEU A 63 9.56 -26.82 -22.87
N ALA A 64 8.50 -26.40 -23.53
CA ALA A 64 7.84 -27.23 -24.57
C ALA A 64 8.72 -27.40 -25.81
N ALA A 65 9.45 -26.35 -26.24
CA ALA A 65 10.38 -26.41 -27.37
C ALA A 65 11.60 -27.32 -27.11
N VAL A 66 12.12 -27.33 -25.86
CA VAL A 66 13.19 -28.28 -25.44
C VAL A 66 12.69 -29.73 -25.47
N GLY A 67 11.40 -29.96 -25.27
CA GLY A 67 10.72 -31.24 -25.52
C GLY A 67 11.38 -32.47 -24.89
N SER A 68 11.76 -33.47 -25.71
CA SER A 68 12.38 -34.72 -25.26
C SER A 68 13.80 -34.56 -24.68
N ASP A 69 14.48 -33.43 -24.92
CA ASP A 69 15.78 -33.13 -24.33
C ASP A 69 15.67 -32.55 -22.89
N LEU A 70 14.43 -32.38 -22.38
CA LEU A 70 14.17 -31.87 -21.05
C LEU A 70 14.12 -33.00 -20.00
N ALA A 71 15.02 -32.97 -19.03
CA ALA A 71 14.93 -33.80 -17.84
C ALA A 71 14.02 -33.14 -16.81
N ARG A 72 13.11 -33.89 -16.19
CA ARG A 72 12.21 -33.44 -15.13
C ARG A 72 12.35 -34.34 -13.92
N GLU A 73 12.64 -33.76 -12.78
CA GLU A 73 12.75 -34.46 -11.50
C GLU A 73 12.28 -33.58 -10.34
N GLY A 74 11.40 -34.07 -9.50
CA GLY A 74 10.94 -33.35 -8.30
C GLY A 74 10.32 -31.97 -8.56
N GLY A 75 9.63 -31.79 -9.70
CA GLY A 75 9.05 -30.50 -10.11
C GLY A 75 10.04 -29.51 -10.73
N LYS A 76 11.31 -29.90 -10.83
CA LYS A 76 12.37 -29.10 -11.47
C LYS A 76 12.61 -29.56 -12.92
N ALA A 77 13.13 -28.64 -13.74
CA ALA A 77 13.43 -28.87 -15.14
C ALA A 77 14.90 -28.52 -15.43
N ALA A 78 15.56 -29.30 -16.26
CA ALA A 78 16.91 -29.03 -16.78
C ALA A 78 17.02 -29.60 -18.19
N ILE A 79 17.96 -29.11 -19.00
CA ILE A 79 18.39 -29.83 -20.21
C ILE A 79 19.14 -31.08 -19.74
N ALA A 80 18.80 -32.26 -20.34
CA ALA A 80 19.44 -33.52 -20.00
C ALA A 80 20.98 -33.42 -20.12
N ALA A 81 21.73 -33.93 -19.13
CA ALA A 81 23.17 -33.77 -19.03
C ALA A 81 23.92 -34.10 -20.31
N GLY A 82 23.54 -35.19 -21.01
CA GLY A 82 24.14 -35.59 -22.27
C GLY A 82 23.83 -34.67 -23.47
N LYS A 83 22.93 -33.72 -23.31
CA LYS A 83 22.50 -32.77 -24.36
C LYS A 83 23.00 -31.33 -24.08
N ALA A 84 23.33 -30.98 -22.85
CA ALA A 84 23.68 -29.61 -22.43
C ALA A 84 24.79 -28.98 -23.27
N ASP A 85 25.84 -29.75 -23.64
CA ASP A 85 26.96 -29.22 -24.44
C ASP A 85 26.54 -28.92 -25.89
N ALA A 86 25.62 -29.66 -26.46
CA ALA A 86 25.07 -29.36 -27.79
C ALA A 86 24.32 -28.03 -27.79
N TYR A 87 23.53 -27.77 -26.74
CA TYR A 87 22.84 -26.50 -26.55
C TYR A 87 23.82 -25.35 -26.31
N ARG A 88 24.84 -25.52 -25.44
CA ARG A 88 25.87 -24.51 -25.18
C ARG A 88 26.57 -24.08 -26.48
N LYS A 89 26.98 -25.04 -27.29
CA LYS A 89 27.64 -24.79 -28.57
C LYS A 89 26.70 -24.13 -29.59
N ARG A 90 25.50 -24.70 -29.76
CA ARG A 90 24.53 -24.24 -30.80
C ARG A 90 24.04 -22.82 -30.52
N PHE A 91 23.82 -22.44 -29.25
CA PHE A 91 23.28 -21.13 -28.88
C PHE A 91 24.31 -20.15 -28.34
N GLY A 92 25.60 -20.49 -28.38
CA GLY A 92 26.70 -19.57 -28.10
C GLY A 92 26.73 -19.02 -26.67
N PHE A 93 26.62 -19.88 -25.65
CA PHE A 93 26.54 -19.45 -24.26
C PHE A 93 27.78 -18.72 -23.77
N GLU A 94 28.99 -19.11 -24.22
CA GLU A 94 30.22 -18.42 -23.89
C GLU A 94 30.21 -16.98 -24.38
N GLN A 95 29.81 -16.78 -25.65
CA GLN A 95 29.71 -15.44 -26.24
C GLN A 95 28.61 -14.61 -25.54
N LEU A 96 27.52 -15.25 -25.14
CA LEU A 96 26.43 -14.60 -24.40
C LEU A 96 26.95 -14.07 -23.06
N SER A 97 27.72 -14.87 -22.32
CA SER A 97 28.37 -14.46 -21.05
C SER A 97 29.40 -13.36 -21.25
N ALA A 98 30.26 -13.49 -22.26
CA ALA A 98 31.31 -12.50 -22.56
C ALA A 98 30.77 -11.11 -22.93
N THR A 99 29.55 -11.06 -23.49
CA THR A 99 28.89 -9.81 -23.90
C THR A 99 27.86 -9.30 -22.88
N ARG A 100 27.78 -9.90 -21.69
CA ARG A 100 26.89 -9.45 -20.64
C ARG A 100 27.39 -8.14 -20.04
N LEU A 101 26.52 -7.15 -19.96
CA LEU A 101 26.84 -5.90 -19.27
C LEU A 101 27.04 -6.16 -17.77
N ALA A 102 28.07 -5.55 -17.20
CA ALA A 102 28.29 -5.61 -15.77
C ALA A 102 27.16 -4.90 -15.02
N ASP A 103 26.70 -5.50 -13.94
CA ASP A 103 25.75 -4.86 -13.04
C ASP A 103 26.48 -3.76 -12.24
N PRO A 104 26.10 -2.48 -12.37
CA PRO A 104 26.77 -1.40 -11.67
C PRO A 104 26.71 -1.53 -10.14
N LEU A 105 25.73 -2.27 -9.61
CA LEU A 105 25.56 -2.50 -8.18
C LEU A 105 26.22 -3.79 -7.68
N GLN A 106 26.79 -4.63 -8.56
CA GLN A 106 27.32 -5.95 -8.19
C GLN A 106 28.32 -5.88 -7.02
N ARG A 107 29.24 -4.93 -7.03
CA ARG A 107 30.22 -4.75 -5.96
C ARG A 107 29.54 -4.34 -4.65
N ARG A 108 28.66 -3.35 -4.70
CA ARG A 108 27.94 -2.86 -3.51
C ARG A 108 27.03 -3.92 -2.90
N LEU A 109 26.39 -4.75 -3.73
CA LEU A 109 25.60 -5.90 -3.28
C LEU A 109 26.48 -6.93 -2.58
N ALA A 110 27.67 -7.22 -3.13
CA ALA A 110 28.62 -8.14 -2.51
C ALA A 110 29.14 -7.62 -1.15
N ASP A 111 29.28 -6.31 -1.00
CA ASP A 111 29.71 -5.67 0.25
C ASP A 111 28.56 -5.57 1.29
N ALA A 112 27.30 -5.62 0.85
CA ALA A 112 26.10 -5.44 1.69
C ALA A 112 25.57 -6.72 2.35
N VAL A 113 26.42 -7.76 2.52
CA VAL A 113 26.00 -9.08 3.05
C VAL A 113 25.30 -8.99 4.40
N ALA A 114 25.72 -8.09 5.28
CA ALA A 114 25.09 -7.91 6.60
C ALA A 114 23.64 -7.41 6.45
N VAL A 115 23.40 -6.41 5.61
CA VAL A 115 22.06 -5.88 5.33
C VAL A 115 21.21 -6.95 4.65
N GLN A 116 21.79 -7.70 3.70
CA GLN A 116 21.09 -8.78 3.01
C GLN A 116 20.55 -9.83 4.00
N ARG A 117 21.38 -10.31 4.94
CA ARG A 117 20.96 -11.28 5.97
C ARG A 117 19.86 -10.75 6.88
N VAL A 118 19.94 -9.48 7.27
CA VAL A 118 18.87 -8.85 8.06
C VAL A 118 17.59 -8.82 7.25
N MET A 119 17.63 -8.39 5.98
CA MET A 119 16.44 -8.31 5.14
C MET A 119 15.84 -9.68 4.81
N GLU A 120 16.65 -10.74 4.66
CA GLU A 120 16.16 -12.12 4.55
C GLU A 120 15.32 -12.52 5.77
N HIS A 121 15.80 -12.22 6.97
CA HIS A 121 15.06 -12.52 8.19
C HIS A 121 13.80 -11.65 8.34
N VAL A 122 13.91 -10.36 8.04
CA VAL A 122 12.81 -9.39 8.10
C VAL A 122 11.69 -9.79 7.13
N ILE A 123 12.01 -10.07 5.88
CA ILE A 123 11.02 -10.42 4.87
C ILE A 123 10.38 -11.79 5.16
N ALA A 124 11.15 -12.77 5.63
CA ALA A 124 10.60 -14.09 6.00
C ALA A 124 9.58 -14.03 7.14
N GLY A 125 9.69 -13.05 8.04
CA GLY A 125 8.77 -12.84 9.17
C GLY A 125 7.67 -11.81 8.90
N ALA A 126 7.60 -11.24 7.70
CA ALA A 126 6.64 -10.18 7.38
C ALA A 126 5.18 -10.69 7.37
N PRO A 127 4.21 -9.84 7.67
CA PRO A 127 2.80 -10.16 7.50
C PRO A 127 2.50 -10.63 6.06
N ALA A 128 1.65 -11.66 5.94
CA ALA A 128 1.28 -12.21 4.65
C ALA A 128 0.70 -11.14 3.72
N ALA A 129 1.07 -11.20 2.45
CA ALA A 129 0.58 -10.32 1.39
C ALA A 129 -0.95 -10.39 1.27
N LEU A 130 -1.59 -9.24 1.11
CA LEU A 130 -3.02 -9.11 0.82
C LEU A 130 -3.22 -9.04 -0.69
N THR A 131 -3.74 -10.12 -1.25
CA THR A 131 -3.97 -10.22 -2.71
C THR A 131 -5.01 -9.23 -3.21
N GLU A 132 -5.97 -8.84 -2.36
CA GLU A 132 -6.96 -7.81 -2.63
C GLU A 132 -6.38 -6.38 -2.70
N LEU A 133 -5.16 -6.17 -2.20
CA LEU A 133 -4.39 -4.93 -2.33
C LEU A 133 -3.26 -5.05 -3.36
N ASP A 134 -3.27 -6.10 -4.18
CA ASP A 134 -2.22 -6.42 -5.16
C ASP A 134 -0.81 -6.55 -4.55
N HIS A 135 -0.70 -6.87 -3.27
CA HIS A 135 0.58 -7.07 -2.62
C HIS A 135 1.30 -8.29 -3.19
N VAL A 136 2.53 -8.11 -3.64
CA VAL A 136 3.45 -9.16 -4.06
C VAL A 136 4.80 -8.87 -3.43
N GLN A 137 5.30 -9.80 -2.62
CA GLN A 137 6.54 -9.60 -1.85
C GLN A 137 7.76 -9.52 -2.78
N ALA A 138 8.54 -8.44 -2.67
CA ALA A 138 9.85 -8.34 -3.30
C ALA A 138 10.86 -9.29 -2.63
N THR A 139 11.84 -9.76 -3.39
CA THR A 139 12.94 -10.56 -2.81
C THR A 139 13.80 -9.70 -1.88
N PRO A 140 14.45 -10.29 -0.85
CA PRO A 140 15.38 -9.58 0.02
C PRO A 140 16.48 -8.84 -0.75
N GLU A 141 17.03 -9.46 -1.78
CA GLU A 141 18.02 -8.84 -2.66
C GLU A 141 17.44 -7.59 -3.34
N THR A 142 16.18 -7.63 -3.75
CA THR A 142 15.51 -6.48 -4.40
C THR A 142 15.40 -5.29 -3.44
N ALA A 143 15.00 -5.50 -2.20
CA ALA A 143 14.90 -4.42 -1.22
C ALA A 143 16.28 -3.78 -0.96
N VAL A 144 17.32 -4.60 -0.80
CA VAL A 144 18.71 -4.12 -0.64
C VAL A 144 19.18 -3.42 -1.91
N ARG A 145 18.90 -3.97 -3.09
CA ARG A 145 19.28 -3.39 -4.38
C ARG A 145 18.66 -2.01 -4.60
N ARG A 146 17.38 -1.84 -4.27
CA ARG A 146 16.69 -0.54 -4.31
C ARG A 146 17.37 0.47 -3.40
N ALA A 147 17.66 0.08 -2.16
CA ALA A 147 18.33 0.93 -1.18
C ALA A 147 19.74 1.36 -1.65
N LEU A 148 20.54 0.41 -2.14
CA LEU A 148 21.90 0.69 -2.66
C LEU A 148 21.86 1.60 -3.89
N TRP A 149 20.87 1.41 -4.77
CA TRP A 149 20.74 2.25 -5.96
C TRP A 149 20.34 3.68 -5.57
N LEU A 150 19.37 3.84 -4.65
CA LEU A 150 18.96 5.15 -4.14
C LEU A 150 20.14 5.89 -3.50
N ASP A 151 20.92 5.22 -2.64
CA ASP A 151 22.08 5.77 -1.97
C ASP A 151 23.27 6.06 -2.94
N SER A 152 23.35 5.35 -4.07
CA SER A 152 24.36 5.60 -5.09
C SER A 152 24.02 6.78 -6.00
N THR A 153 22.71 7.05 -6.16
CA THR A 153 22.20 8.03 -7.12
C THR A 153 21.92 9.38 -6.46
N TYR A 154 21.53 9.38 -5.19
CA TYR A 154 21.10 10.57 -4.45
C TYR A 154 21.89 10.74 -3.14
N ASP A 155 22.10 11.98 -2.71
CA ASP A 155 22.60 12.27 -1.36
C ASP A 155 21.43 12.19 -0.38
N LEU A 156 21.31 11.02 0.28
CA LEU A 156 20.22 10.75 1.21
C LEU A 156 20.55 11.12 2.66
N ARG A 157 21.76 11.58 2.97
CA ARG A 157 22.15 11.95 4.32
C ARG A 157 21.41 13.22 4.76
N GLY A 158 20.59 13.08 5.79
CA GLY A 158 19.73 14.16 6.26
C GLY A 158 18.52 14.44 5.38
N ALA A 159 18.38 13.74 4.24
CA ALA A 159 17.21 13.82 3.39
C ALA A 159 16.03 13.04 3.99
N VAL A 160 14.83 13.38 3.57
CA VAL A 160 13.60 12.66 3.87
C VAL A 160 13.18 11.82 2.66
N VAL A 161 13.10 10.52 2.86
CA VAL A 161 12.58 9.57 1.86
C VAL A 161 11.17 9.16 2.28
N LEU A 162 10.18 9.36 1.41
CA LEU A 162 8.82 8.89 1.61
C LEU A 162 8.58 7.61 0.80
N CYS A 163 8.15 6.55 1.47
CA CYS A 163 7.61 5.35 0.83
C CYS A 163 6.08 5.46 0.76
N VAL A 164 5.52 5.54 -0.45
CA VAL A 164 4.08 5.53 -0.72
C VAL A 164 3.67 4.09 -0.99
N GLY A 165 3.17 3.40 0.06
CA GLY A 165 3.08 1.95 0.11
C GLY A 165 4.46 1.31 0.33
N ASP A 166 4.59 0.40 1.29
CA ASP A 166 5.88 -0.25 1.58
C ASP A 166 5.73 -1.70 2.04
N HIS A 167 4.86 -2.45 1.39
CA HIS A 167 4.72 -3.88 1.66
C HIS A 167 6.04 -4.64 1.45
N ASP A 168 6.89 -4.14 0.55
CA ASP A 168 8.21 -4.70 0.20
C ASP A 168 9.31 -4.40 1.23
N LEU A 169 9.02 -3.61 2.26
CA LEU A 169 9.96 -3.24 3.32
C LEU A 169 11.23 -2.51 2.80
N THR A 170 11.09 -1.80 1.68
CA THR A 170 12.17 -1.00 1.09
C THR A 170 12.67 0.06 2.08
N SER A 171 11.79 0.64 2.90
CA SER A 171 12.14 1.60 3.97
C SER A 171 13.19 1.07 4.93
N LEU A 172 13.05 -0.19 5.38
CA LEU A 172 14.00 -0.83 6.30
C LEU A 172 15.36 -1.06 5.66
N ALA A 173 15.39 -1.38 4.36
CA ALA A 173 16.65 -1.52 3.61
C ALA A 173 17.34 -0.16 3.44
N VAL A 174 16.59 0.90 3.07
CA VAL A 174 17.13 2.26 2.91
C VAL A 174 17.71 2.77 4.23
N GLY A 175 17.02 2.61 5.35
CA GLY A 175 17.52 3.04 6.65
C GLY A 175 18.80 2.35 7.08
N GLN A 176 18.99 1.06 6.72
CA GLN A 176 20.22 0.32 7.02
C GLN A 176 21.37 0.70 6.09
N VAL A 177 21.10 0.95 4.81
CA VAL A 177 22.12 1.31 3.82
C VAL A 177 22.59 2.75 4.01
N THR A 178 21.70 3.66 4.38
CA THR A 178 22.00 5.08 4.57
C THR A 178 21.69 5.52 6.00
N PRO A 179 22.56 5.26 6.96
CA PRO A 179 22.42 5.79 8.31
C PRO A 179 22.34 7.33 8.28
N GLY A 180 21.28 7.89 8.88
CA GLY A 180 21.02 9.33 8.88
C GLY A 180 20.01 9.81 7.84
N ALA A 181 19.52 8.95 6.95
CA ALA A 181 18.30 9.22 6.20
C ALA A 181 17.10 9.18 7.16
N ARG A 182 16.19 10.12 7.00
CA ARG A 182 14.87 10.07 7.66
C ARG A 182 13.86 9.46 6.71
N ILE A 183 13.10 8.50 7.18
CA ILE A 183 12.17 7.77 6.32
C ILE A 183 10.74 7.97 6.85
N VAL A 184 9.82 8.22 5.95
CA VAL A 184 8.39 8.27 6.23
C VAL A 184 7.73 7.16 5.42
N VAL A 185 6.89 6.37 6.07
CA VAL A 185 6.10 5.32 5.41
C VAL A 185 4.63 5.67 5.55
N ALA A 186 3.94 5.72 4.43
CA ALA A 186 2.49 5.86 4.37
C ALA A 186 1.89 4.61 3.73
N ASP A 187 1.00 3.91 4.43
CA ASP A 187 0.38 2.68 3.94
C ASP A 187 -1.04 2.52 4.52
N ILE A 188 -1.88 1.72 3.87
CA ILE A 188 -3.20 1.35 4.37
C ILE A 188 -3.14 0.13 5.29
N ASP A 189 -2.15 -0.75 5.10
CA ASP A 189 -2.00 -1.98 5.88
C ASP A 189 -1.31 -1.71 7.23
N GLU A 190 -2.12 -1.53 8.27
CA GLU A 190 -1.61 -1.27 9.62
C GLU A 190 -0.73 -2.40 10.19
N ARG A 191 -0.83 -3.65 9.65
CA ARG A 191 0.03 -4.77 10.05
C ARG A 191 1.46 -4.53 9.60
N ILE A 192 1.63 -4.05 8.37
CA ILE A 192 2.93 -3.69 7.79
C ILE A 192 3.51 -2.48 8.54
N LEU A 193 2.70 -1.44 8.80
CA LEU A 193 3.16 -0.27 9.55
C LEU A 193 3.66 -0.63 10.95
N GLN A 194 2.93 -1.51 11.66
CA GLN A 194 3.36 -2.01 12.97
C GLN A 194 4.64 -2.84 12.87
N TYR A 195 4.76 -3.65 11.83
CA TYR A 195 5.93 -4.48 11.60
C TYR A 195 7.18 -3.64 11.31
N ILE A 196 7.06 -2.65 10.43
CA ILE A 196 8.12 -1.69 10.11
C ILE A 196 8.54 -0.93 11.37
N ASP A 197 7.59 -0.41 12.14
CA ASP A 197 7.85 0.34 13.37
C ASP A 197 8.63 -0.49 14.41
N GLY A 198 8.23 -1.76 14.57
CA GLY A 198 8.93 -2.70 15.46
C GLY A 198 10.37 -2.99 15.03
N TRP A 199 10.62 -3.16 13.73
CA TRP A 199 11.96 -3.36 13.22
C TRP A 199 12.79 -2.08 13.21
N ALA A 200 12.19 -0.93 12.90
CA ALA A 200 12.85 0.37 12.98
C ALA A 200 13.40 0.63 14.40
N ALA A 201 12.60 0.34 15.42
CA ALA A 201 13.04 0.45 16.81
C ALA A 201 14.21 -0.48 17.14
N ARG A 202 14.15 -1.75 16.73
CA ARG A 202 15.22 -2.74 16.94
C ARG A 202 16.53 -2.37 16.24
N LEU A 203 16.42 -1.85 15.02
CA LEU A 203 17.56 -1.46 14.18
C LEU A 203 18.00 0.00 14.43
N ARG A 204 17.28 0.75 15.27
CA ARG A 204 17.53 2.17 15.59
C ARG A 204 17.51 3.06 14.35
N LEU A 205 16.51 2.87 13.49
CA LEU A 205 16.30 3.64 12.26
C LEU A 205 15.30 4.78 12.52
N ASP A 206 15.52 5.95 11.92
CA ASP A 206 14.55 7.08 11.95
C ASP A 206 13.47 6.83 10.88
N ILE A 207 12.50 5.96 11.20
CA ILE A 207 11.36 5.65 10.35
C ILE A 207 10.07 6.04 11.07
N ARG A 208 9.18 6.74 10.37
CA ARG A 208 7.88 7.19 10.87
C ARG A 208 6.77 6.59 10.02
N CYS A 209 5.82 5.94 10.67
CA CYS A 209 4.74 5.21 10.01
C CYS A 209 3.40 5.92 10.19
N TYR A 210 2.68 6.15 9.08
CA TYR A 210 1.36 6.78 9.07
C TYR A 210 0.37 5.97 8.23
N VAL A 211 -0.88 5.93 8.69
CA VAL A 211 -1.97 5.33 7.90
C VAL A 211 -2.42 6.29 6.82
N SER A 212 -2.52 5.78 5.61
CA SER A 212 -3.05 6.51 4.46
C SER A 212 -3.83 5.58 3.55
N ASP A 213 -5.05 5.91 3.21
CA ASP A 213 -5.71 5.31 2.06
C ASP A 213 -5.58 6.27 0.88
N PHE A 214 -4.71 5.95 -0.04
CA PHE A 214 -4.36 6.85 -1.15
C PHE A 214 -5.55 7.22 -2.03
N ARG A 215 -6.62 6.43 -2.03
CA ARG A 215 -7.87 6.76 -2.71
C ARG A 215 -8.56 7.97 -2.08
N PHE A 216 -8.33 8.22 -0.81
CA PHE A 216 -8.97 9.30 -0.06
C PHE A 216 -7.99 10.38 0.39
N TRP A 217 -6.88 10.01 1.03
CA TRP A 217 -5.91 10.98 1.56
C TRP A 217 -4.49 10.43 1.65
N LEU A 218 -3.54 11.33 1.70
CA LEU A 218 -2.19 11.11 2.22
C LEU A 218 -2.15 11.71 3.62
N ALA A 219 -1.55 11.02 4.59
CA ALA A 219 -1.38 11.52 5.96
C ALA A 219 -0.77 12.94 5.95
N GLU A 220 -1.28 13.86 6.78
CA GLU A 220 -0.82 15.25 6.78
C GLU A 220 0.68 15.38 7.06
N ALA A 221 1.20 14.52 7.96
CA ALA A 221 2.63 14.49 8.29
C ALA A 221 3.52 13.94 7.15
N ALA A 222 2.93 13.23 6.18
CA ALA A 222 3.63 12.73 4.99
C ALA A 222 3.53 13.72 3.80
N ALA A 223 2.56 14.64 3.84
CA ALA A 223 2.39 15.62 2.77
C ALA A 223 3.47 16.71 2.85
N GLY A 224 4.15 16.97 1.72
CA GLY A 224 5.17 18.00 1.62
C GLY A 224 6.39 17.80 2.55
N CYS A 225 6.71 16.55 2.91
CA CYS A 225 7.80 16.26 3.83
C CYS A 225 9.08 15.74 3.14
N ALA A 226 8.98 15.20 1.93
CA ALA A 226 10.01 14.38 1.33
C ALA A 226 10.85 15.09 0.26
N ASP A 227 12.13 14.77 0.24
CA ASP A 227 13.06 15.15 -0.83
C ASP A 227 12.98 14.14 -1.99
N LEU A 228 12.72 12.87 -1.66
CA LEU A 228 12.61 11.75 -2.57
C LEU A 228 11.41 10.88 -2.20
N VAL A 229 10.65 10.42 -3.19
CA VAL A 229 9.55 9.47 -2.96
C VAL A 229 9.82 8.18 -3.72
N PHE A 230 9.65 7.05 -3.03
CA PHE A 230 9.65 5.72 -3.62
C PHE A 230 8.25 5.10 -3.55
N THR A 231 7.84 4.37 -4.60
CA THR A 231 6.58 3.63 -4.60
C THR A 231 6.62 2.41 -5.53
N ASP A 232 5.89 1.37 -5.16
CA ASP A 232 5.61 0.17 -5.97
C ASP A 232 4.08 0.01 -6.06
N PRO A 233 3.43 0.74 -7.00
CA PRO A 233 1.97 0.78 -7.09
C PRO A 233 1.37 -0.50 -7.67
N PRO A 234 0.04 -0.73 -7.53
CA PRO A 234 -0.67 -1.71 -8.33
C PRO A 234 -0.37 -1.53 -9.83
N TYR A 235 -0.13 -2.64 -10.56
CA TYR A 235 0.28 -2.60 -11.98
C TYR A 235 -0.90 -2.32 -12.91
N THR A 236 -1.62 -1.24 -12.60
CA THR A 236 -2.72 -0.69 -13.39
C THR A 236 -2.45 0.78 -13.72
N PRO A 237 -2.97 1.33 -14.81
CA PRO A 237 -2.84 2.76 -15.10
C PRO A 237 -3.42 3.65 -14.01
N GLU A 238 -4.50 3.22 -13.37
CA GLU A 238 -5.17 3.89 -12.25
C GLU A 238 -4.30 3.85 -10.99
N GLY A 239 -3.72 2.68 -10.66
CA GLY A 239 -2.76 2.53 -9.57
C GLY A 239 -1.53 3.41 -9.78
N MET A 240 -0.94 3.39 -10.97
CA MET A 240 0.17 4.27 -11.36
C MET A 240 -0.19 5.73 -11.17
N THR A 241 -1.37 6.17 -11.64
CA THR A 241 -1.84 7.55 -11.52
C THR A 241 -1.99 7.96 -10.05
N LEU A 242 -2.68 7.13 -9.26
CA LEU A 242 -2.99 7.42 -7.87
C LEU A 242 -1.73 7.53 -7.01
N PHE A 243 -0.89 6.48 -7.04
CA PHE A 243 0.29 6.43 -6.20
C PHE A 243 1.30 7.53 -6.59
N THR A 244 1.45 7.79 -7.88
CA THR A 244 2.32 8.88 -8.37
C THR A 244 1.79 10.26 -7.98
N ALA A 245 0.47 10.48 -8.00
CA ALA A 245 -0.13 11.72 -7.53
C ALA A 245 0.08 11.91 -6.01
N ARG A 246 -0.05 10.85 -5.21
CA ARG A 246 0.28 10.90 -3.77
C ARG A 246 1.77 11.11 -3.52
N ALA A 247 2.61 10.52 -4.35
CA ALA A 247 4.05 10.78 -4.32
C ALA A 247 4.36 12.26 -4.55
N LEU A 248 3.73 12.89 -5.54
CA LEU A 248 3.85 14.34 -5.77
C LEU A 248 3.36 15.16 -4.58
N GLN A 249 2.25 14.80 -3.94
CA GLN A 249 1.78 15.46 -2.72
C GLN A 249 2.78 15.35 -1.57
N GLY A 250 3.57 14.28 -1.52
CA GLY A 250 4.60 14.05 -0.51
C GLY A 250 5.86 14.89 -0.69
N LEU A 251 6.15 15.39 -1.89
CA LEU A 251 7.37 16.15 -2.15
C LEU A 251 7.36 17.54 -1.52
N ALA A 252 8.41 17.84 -0.74
CA ALA A 252 8.67 19.15 -0.16
C ALA A 252 9.21 20.14 -1.20
N ASN A 253 10.16 19.67 -2.03
CA ASN A 253 10.81 20.51 -3.02
C ASN A 253 10.24 20.23 -4.41
N LYS A 254 9.62 21.25 -4.98
CA LYS A 254 8.95 21.17 -6.29
C LYS A 254 9.93 21.14 -7.47
N ASP A 255 11.14 21.62 -7.30
CA ASP A 255 12.12 21.76 -8.39
C ASP A 255 13.13 20.61 -8.43
N HIS A 256 13.48 20.07 -7.24
CA HIS A 256 14.54 19.07 -7.10
C HIS A 256 14.03 17.69 -6.65
N GLY A 257 12.78 17.57 -6.18
CA GLY A 257 12.20 16.30 -5.77
C GLY A 257 12.15 15.27 -6.91
N ARG A 258 12.23 14.00 -6.56
CA ARG A 258 12.10 12.88 -7.51
C ARG A 258 11.06 11.87 -7.02
N VAL A 259 10.40 11.26 -8.00
CA VAL A 259 9.50 10.13 -7.77
C VAL A 259 10.09 8.91 -8.44
N VAL A 260 10.46 7.93 -7.64
CA VAL A 260 11.01 6.64 -8.08
C VAL A 260 9.91 5.60 -8.00
N VAL A 261 9.61 4.95 -9.10
CA VAL A 261 8.48 4.03 -9.22
C VAL A 261 8.94 2.68 -9.72
N ALA A 262 8.65 1.61 -8.98
CA ALA A 262 8.76 0.25 -9.48
C ALA A 262 7.44 -0.11 -10.18
N TYR A 263 7.48 -0.45 -11.47
CA TYR A 263 6.26 -0.78 -12.22
C TYR A 263 6.53 -1.90 -13.22
N GLY A 264 5.72 -2.97 -13.15
CA GLY A 264 5.87 -4.16 -13.98
C GLY A 264 4.77 -4.29 -15.03
N TYR A 265 5.18 -4.76 -16.20
CA TYR A 265 4.25 -5.19 -17.25
C TYR A 265 4.86 -6.37 -18.02
N SER A 266 4.00 -7.15 -18.65
CA SER A 266 4.45 -8.28 -19.46
C SER A 266 4.93 -7.82 -20.83
N ASP A 267 6.07 -8.33 -21.31
CA ASP A 267 6.52 -8.14 -22.71
C ASP A 267 5.48 -8.63 -23.74
N ARG A 268 4.57 -9.51 -23.33
CA ARG A 268 3.45 -9.98 -24.18
C ARG A 268 2.32 -8.94 -24.29
N HIS A 269 2.28 -7.97 -23.38
CA HIS A 269 1.26 -6.92 -23.33
C HIS A 269 1.92 -5.53 -23.13
N PRO A 270 2.75 -5.07 -24.09
CA PRO A 270 3.49 -3.81 -23.96
C PRO A 270 2.57 -2.59 -23.88
N SER A 271 1.31 -2.71 -24.34
CA SER A 271 0.30 -1.66 -24.19
C SER A 271 0.02 -1.28 -22.74
N LEU A 272 0.15 -2.21 -21.78
CA LEU A 272 0.00 -1.90 -20.36
C LEU A 272 1.17 -1.03 -19.85
N GLY A 273 2.40 -1.31 -20.30
CA GLY A 273 3.56 -0.45 -20.04
C GLY A 273 3.38 0.95 -20.60
N LEU A 274 2.89 1.06 -21.86
CA LEU A 274 2.57 2.35 -22.47
C LEU A 274 1.51 3.12 -21.68
N GLN A 275 0.46 2.45 -21.21
CA GLN A 275 -0.60 3.09 -20.42
C GLN A 275 -0.07 3.60 -19.07
N GLY A 276 0.80 2.84 -18.37
CA GLY A 276 1.47 3.27 -17.15
C GLY A 276 2.36 4.49 -17.37
N GLN A 277 3.17 4.50 -18.44
CA GLN A 277 4.00 5.66 -18.81
C GLN A 277 3.13 6.89 -19.18
N ALA A 278 2.05 6.66 -19.92
CA ALA A 278 1.10 7.72 -20.25
C ALA A 278 0.39 8.29 -19.01
N ALA A 279 0.14 7.47 -17.99
CA ALA A 279 -0.40 7.92 -16.71
C ALA A 279 0.54 8.92 -16.02
N ALA A 280 1.84 8.61 -15.92
CA ALA A 280 2.85 9.53 -15.38
C ALA A 280 2.99 10.80 -16.24
N SER A 281 2.99 10.68 -17.56
CA SER A 281 3.06 11.82 -18.49
C SER A 281 1.85 12.75 -18.36
N ARG A 282 0.64 12.20 -18.13
CA ARG A 282 -0.57 13.02 -17.86
C ARG A 282 -0.46 13.84 -16.58
N LEU A 283 0.33 13.38 -15.59
CA LEU A 283 0.69 14.14 -14.39
C LEU A 283 1.79 15.20 -14.65
N GLY A 284 2.22 15.38 -15.89
CA GLY A 284 3.25 16.35 -16.24
C GLY A 284 4.66 15.95 -15.82
N LEU A 285 4.91 14.66 -15.60
CA LEU A 285 6.20 14.13 -15.19
C LEU A 285 7.11 13.89 -16.41
N ALA A 286 8.38 14.25 -16.30
CA ALA A 286 9.42 13.92 -17.26
C ALA A 286 10.14 12.65 -16.82
N ALA A 287 10.34 11.70 -17.73
CA ALA A 287 11.15 10.50 -17.48
C ALA A 287 12.65 10.88 -17.51
N GLU A 288 13.40 10.55 -16.45
CA GLU A 288 14.85 10.72 -16.38
C GLU A 288 15.59 9.40 -16.60
N GLU A 289 15.05 8.29 -16.05
CA GLU A 289 15.68 6.98 -16.16
C GLU A 289 14.64 5.85 -16.16
N GLN A 290 14.96 4.75 -16.85
CA GLN A 290 14.23 3.49 -16.79
C GLN A 290 15.23 2.33 -16.74
N LEU A 291 15.25 1.60 -15.63
CA LEU A 291 16.09 0.41 -15.44
C LEU A 291 15.23 -0.84 -15.61
N ARG A 292 15.42 -1.56 -16.72
CA ARG A 292 14.60 -2.76 -17.03
C ARG A 292 14.84 -3.89 -16.06
N ALA A 293 13.74 -4.54 -15.68
CA ALA A 293 13.74 -5.73 -14.84
C ALA A 293 14.61 -5.59 -13.57
N PHE A 294 14.56 -4.39 -12.96
CA PHE A 294 15.39 -4.03 -11.82
C PHE A 294 15.01 -4.77 -10.54
N SER A 295 13.71 -4.91 -10.29
CA SER A 295 13.16 -5.61 -9.13
C SER A 295 12.79 -7.05 -9.44
N ARG A 296 12.80 -7.93 -8.42
CA ARG A 296 12.34 -9.33 -8.48
C ARG A 296 11.36 -9.61 -7.34
N TYR A 297 10.39 -10.48 -7.60
CA TYR A 297 9.29 -10.77 -6.69
C TYR A 297 9.07 -12.26 -6.49
N GLU A 298 8.54 -12.61 -5.31
CA GLU A 298 8.07 -13.97 -4.98
C GLU A 298 6.63 -14.20 -5.49
N GLY A 299 6.36 -13.82 -6.72
CA GLY A 299 5.04 -13.88 -7.34
C GLY A 299 5.00 -13.14 -8.66
N ALA A 300 3.84 -12.60 -9.07
CA ALA A 300 3.66 -11.81 -10.29
C ALA A 300 4.22 -12.48 -11.56
N GLN A 301 4.10 -13.81 -11.68
CA GLN A 301 4.70 -14.62 -12.76
C GLN A 301 4.20 -14.21 -14.14
N ALA A 302 3.00 -13.65 -14.24
CA ALA A 302 2.43 -13.18 -15.51
C ALA A 302 3.27 -12.04 -16.15
N VAL A 303 3.93 -11.22 -15.32
CA VAL A 303 4.84 -10.14 -15.76
C VAL A 303 6.32 -10.52 -15.60
N GLY A 304 6.62 -11.82 -15.41
CA GLY A 304 7.99 -12.31 -15.28
C GLY A 304 8.59 -12.14 -13.89
N SER A 305 7.77 -12.03 -12.84
CA SER A 305 8.21 -11.78 -11.45
C SER A 305 9.20 -10.62 -11.35
N ALA A 306 9.03 -9.59 -12.15
CA ALA A 306 9.95 -8.47 -12.26
C ALA A 306 9.21 -7.15 -12.51
N SER A 307 9.85 -6.05 -12.11
CA SER A 307 9.43 -4.70 -12.51
C SER A 307 10.62 -3.87 -12.97
N ASP A 308 10.32 -2.88 -13.79
CA ASP A 308 11.25 -1.83 -14.14
C ASP A 308 11.26 -0.77 -13.03
N LEU A 309 12.38 -0.11 -12.85
CA LEU A 309 12.50 1.05 -11.97
C LEU A 309 12.51 2.31 -12.84
N TYR A 310 11.54 3.18 -12.61
CA TYR A 310 11.40 4.47 -13.31
C TYR A 310 11.80 5.61 -12.39
N VAL A 311 12.48 6.60 -12.92
CA VAL A 311 12.75 7.87 -12.26
C VAL A 311 12.00 8.97 -12.98
N TRP A 312 11.12 9.64 -12.24
CA TRP A 312 10.29 10.71 -12.73
C TRP A 312 10.66 12.04 -12.08
N ARG A 313 10.83 13.06 -12.92
CA ARG A 313 11.04 14.44 -12.48
C ARG A 313 9.74 15.22 -12.63
N PRO A 314 9.24 15.85 -11.56
CA PRO A 314 8.14 16.79 -11.65
C PRO A 314 8.51 18.02 -12.50
N THR A 315 7.52 18.55 -13.20
CA THR A 315 7.63 19.83 -13.93
C THR A 315 6.66 20.85 -13.32
N SER A 316 6.75 22.12 -13.72
CA SER A 316 5.77 23.13 -13.30
C SER A 316 4.34 22.72 -13.62
N ARG A 317 4.12 21.96 -14.71
CA ARG A 317 2.82 21.43 -15.10
C ARG A 317 2.28 20.39 -14.12
N SER A 318 3.14 19.60 -13.48
CA SER A 318 2.74 18.57 -12.49
C SER A 318 1.93 19.21 -11.36
N TRP A 319 2.36 20.35 -10.86
CA TRP A 319 1.72 21.05 -9.75
C TRP A 319 0.37 21.68 -10.13
N GLN A 320 0.22 22.07 -11.38
CA GLN A 320 -1.05 22.60 -11.91
C GLN A 320 -2.10 21.51 -12.10
N LEU A 321 -1.65 20.29 -12.45
CA LEU A 321 -2.54 19.17 -12.75
C LEU A 321 -2.94 18.38 -11.49
N LEU A 322 -2.11 18.43 -10.44
CA LEU A 322 -2.22 17.56 -9.28
C LEU A 322 -3.59 17.61 -8.61
N ASP A 323 -4.11 18.80 -8.32
CA ASP A 323 -5.41 18.97 -7.63
C ASP A 323 -6.57 18.42 -8.45
N GLY A 324 -6.55 18.64 -9.77
CA GLY A 324 -7.57 18.11 -10.68
C GLY A 324 -7.55 16.59 -10.76
N VAL A 325 -6.34 15.99 -10.78
CA VAL A 325 -6.18 14.54 -10.80
C VAL A 325 -6.64 13.93 -9.50
N VAL A 326 -6.21 14.47 -8.36
CA VAL A 326 -6.60 13.98 -7.03
C VAL A 326 -8.11 14.05 -6.81
N SER A 327 -8.76 15.13 -7.28
CA SER A 327 -10.22 15.30 -7.16
C SER A 327 -11.02 14.34 -8.04
N GLY A 328 -10.45 13.88 -9.15
CA GLY A 328 -11.09 12.99 -10.12
C GLY A 328 -10.76 11.51 -9.96
N MET A 329 -9.99 11.12 -8.94
CA MET A 329 -9.54 9.75 -8.76
C MET A 329 -10.68 8.77 -8.53
N GLN A 330 -10.57 7.59 -9.16
CA GLN A 330 -11.49 6.48 -8.97
C GLN A 330 -11.13 5.65 -7.74
N ALA A 331 -12.13 5.02 -7.13
CA ALA A 331 -11.92 4.17 -5.97
C ALA A 331 -11.31 2.79 -6.31
N ASN A 332 -11.50 2.30 -7.54
CA ASN A 332 -11.05 0.98 -7.99
C ASN A 332 -9.71 1.10 -8.72
N ILE A 333 -8.66 0.55 -8.14
CA ILE A 333 -7.29 0.66 -8.65
C ILE A 333 -6.56 -0.69 -8.69
N TYR A 334 -7.13 -1.72 -8.06
CA TYR A 334 -6.50 -3.02 -7.91
C TYR A 334 -6.85 -3.97 -9.07
N THR A 335 -6.03 -5.01 -9.26
CA THR A 335 -6.29 -6.04 -10.27
C THR A 335 -7.21 -7.14 -9.74
N ARG A 336 -7.39 -7.25 -8.41
CA ARG A 336 -8.15 -8.31 -7.74
C ARG A 336 -9.04 -7.78 -6.63
N GLY A 337 -10.00 -8.62 -6.20
CA GLY A 337 -10.89 -8.32 -5.10
C GLY A 337 -12.07 -7.42 -5.46
N GLY A 338 -12.87 -7.05 -4.46
CA GLY A 338 -14.08 -6.23 -4.62
C GLY A 338 -13.82 -4.78 -5.05
N GLN A 339 -12.56 -4.35 -5.04
CA GLN A 339 -12.09 -3.02 -5.44
C GLN A 339 -11.22 -3.06 -6.70
N SER A 340 -11.29 -4.16 -7.46
CA SER A 340 -10.60 -4.31 -8.73
C SER A 340 -11.26 -3.50 -9.84
N LEU A 341 -10.49 -3.19 -10.88
CA LEU A 341 -11.01 -2.54 -12.10
C LEU A 341 -12.10 -3.35 -12.78
N GLU A 342 -12.00 -4.70 -12.74
CA GLU A 342 -13.00 -5.61 -13.28
C GLU A 342 -14.16 -5.86 -12.31
N GLY A 343 -13.94 -5.60 -11.01
CA GLY A 343 -14.94 -5.66 -9.96
C GLY A 343 -15.87 -4.45 -9.94
N ALA A 344 -16.09 -3.81 -11.10
CA ALA A 344 -17.17 -2.83 -11.23
C ALA A 344 -18.46 -3.49 -10.73
N PRO A 345 -19.26 -2.82 -9.89
CA PRO A 345 -20.37 -3.43 -9.21
C PRO A 345 -21.35 -4.02 -10.23
N GLN A 346 -21.28 -5.34 -10.45
CA GLN A 346 -22.41 -6.08 -11.00
C GLN A 346 -23.51 -6.02 -9.95
N GLY A 347 -24.40 -5.06 -10.09
CA GLY A 347 -25.45 -4.73 -9.16
C GLY A 347 -25.10 -3.54 -8.28
N GLY A 348 -25.27 -2.37 -8.81
CA GLY A 348 -25.43 -1.07 -8.24
C GLY A 348 -25.45 -0.91 -6.72
N HIS A 349 -24.30 -1.10 -6.06
CA HIS A 349 -24.11 -0.63 -4.69
C HIS A 349 -23.65 0.82 -4.73
N SER A 350 -24.46 1.60 -5.36
CA SER A 350 -24.15 2.97 -5.69
C SER A 350 -25.06 3.88 -4.89
N GLY A 351 -24.47 4.56 -3.96
CA GLY A 351 -25.13 5.69 -3.35
C GLY A 351 -26.08 5.35 -2.20
N TRP A 352 -26.70 6.38 -1.70
CA TRP A 352 -27.66 6.41 -0.61
C TRP A 352 -28.78 5.37 -0.70
N SER A 353 -29.31 5.09 -1.91
CA SER A 353 -30.38 4.11 -2.14
C SER A 353 -29.99 2.67 -1.75
N ALA A 354 -28.70 2.41 -1.53
CA ALA A 354 -28.16 1.10 -1.17
C ALA A 354 -27.82 0.96 0.32
N MET A 355 -27.97 2.00 1.15
CA MET A 355 -27.78 1.88 2.59
C MET A 355 -28.90 0.98 3.17
N PRO A 356 -28.55 -0.15 3.80
CA PRO A 356 -29.55 -1.10 4.27
C PRO A 356 -30.53 -0.45 5.28
N PRO A 357 -31.85 -0.66 5.15
CA PRO A 357 -32.82 -0.10 6.06
C PRO A 357 -32.58 -0.41 7.55
N PRO A 358 -32.07 -1.59 7.95
CA PRO A 358 -31.68 -1.85 9.34
C PRO A 358 -30.64 -0.88 9.88
N VAL A 359 -29.63 -0.49 9.07
CA VAL A 359 -28.62 0.50 9.47
C VAL A 359 -29.26 1.85 9.77
N LEU A 360 -30.13 2.31 8.88
CA LEU A 360 -30.84 3.58 9.06
C LEU A 360 -31.74 3.57 10.31
N ARG A 361 -32.46 2.46 10.56
CA ARG A 361 -33.29 2.32 11.75
C ARG A 361 -32.49 2.39 13.04
N VAL A 362 -31.42 1.60 13.14
CA VAL A 362 -30.56 1.57 14.34
C VAL A 362 -29.85 2.92 14.54
N THR A 363 -29.56 3.66 13.46
CA THR A 363 -28.96 4.98 13.56
C THR A 363 -29.93 6.00 14.17
N ALA A 364 -31.22 5.93 13.79
CA ALA A 364 -32.24 6.87 14.21
C ALA A 364 -33.07 6.40 15.45
N ASP A 365 -32.67 5.30 16.08
CA ASP A 365 -33.30 4.76 17.27
C ASP A 365 -33.02 5.61 18.54
N ASP A 366 -33.81 5.45 19.61
CA ASP A 366 -33.63 6.15 20.90
C ASP A 366 -33.61 7.69 20.81
N GLY A 367 -34.33 8.28 19.86
CA GLY A 367 -34.47 9.75 19.74
C GLY A 367 -33.31 10.46 19.04
N PHE A 368 -32.32 9.75 18.49
CA PHE A 368 -31.27 10.33 17.67
C PHE A 368 -31.77 10.69 16.27
N GLN A 369 -31.36 11.83 15.75
CA GLN A 369 -31.74 12.26 14.42
C GLN A 369 -30.64 11.95 13.42
N LEU A 370 -30.91 11.08 12.43
CA LEU A 370 -29.98 10.82 11.34
C LEU A 370 -29.77 12.09 10.50
N ARG A 371 -28.57 12.65 10.54
CA ARG A 371 -28.20 13.90 9.85
C ARG A 371 -27.20 13.71 8.75
N VAL A 372 -26.31 12.72 8.88
CA VAL A 372 -25.19 12.54 7.97
C VAL A 372 -25.11 11.08 7.52
N VAL A 373 -24.83 10.88 6.25
CA VAL A 373 -24.50 9.57 5.69
C VAL A 373 -23.18 9.64 4.96
N ALA A 374 -22.29 8.69 5.26
CA ALA A 374 -20.97 8.59 4.68
C ALA A 374 -20.82 7.32 3.84
N ALA A 375 -20.19 7.43 2.66
CA ALA A 375 -19.83 6.30 1.81
C ALA A 375 -18.57 6.61 0.99
N SER A 376 -17.94 5.57 0.43
CA SER A 376 -16.73 5.69 -0.38
C SER A 376 -16.98 6.49 -1.67
N ALA A 377 -18.12 6.26 -2.32
CA ALA A 377 -18.54 6.97 -3.51
C ALA A 377 -20.06 7.16 -3.52
N TRP A 378 -20.53 8.14 -4.28
CA TRP A 378 -21.94 8.39 -4.52
C TRP A 378 -22.19 8.33 -6.03
N THR A 379 -23.10 7.49 -6.48
CA THR A 379 -23.55 7.45 -7.87
C THR A 379 -24.95 8.01 -8.01
N GLY A 380 -25.17 8.74 -9.08
CA GLY A 380 -26.45 9.35 -9.43
C GLY A 380 -26.69 10.72 -8.81
N ALA A 381 -27.33 11.58 -9.58
CA ALA A 381 -27.79 12.87 -9.09
C ALA A 381 -28.93 12.64 -8.09
N TRP A 382 -28.76 13.14 -6.89
CA TRP A 382 -29.86 13.34 -5.98
C TRP A 382 -30.66 14.55 -6.45
N ALA A 383 -31.46 14.33 -7.46
CA ALA A 383 -32.37 15.38 -7.90
C ALA A 383 -33.53 15.49 -6.93
N GLY A 384 -33.65 16.59 -6.23
CA GLY A 384 -34.90 17.06 -5.71
C GLY A 384 -35.34 16.66 -4.29
N GLN A 385 -34.53 16.07 -3.44
CA GLN A 385 -34.88 15.92 -2.03
C GLN A 385 -34.23 16.99 -1.17
N THR A 386 -34.98 18.03 -0.86
CA THR A 386 -34.60 19.12 0.06
C THR A 386 -34.71 18.71 1.55
N ALA A 387 -35.21 17.51 1.84
CA ALA A 387 -35.44 17.00 3.19
C ALA A 387 -34.86 15.59 3.34
N GLY A 388 -33.60 15.48 3.74
CA GLY A 388 -32.93 14.22 4.04
C GLY A 388 -31.58 14.46 4.71
N PRO A 389 -30.90 13.39 5.22
CA PRO A 389 -29.59 13.54 5.81
C PRO A 389 -28.57 14.00 4.77
N ALA A 390 -27.61 14.81 5.24
CA ALA A 390 -26.51 15.28 4.41
C ALA A 390 -25.60 14.12 4.00
N ARG A 391 -25.04 14.17 2.81
CA ARG A 391 -24.12 13.16 2.28
C ARG A 391 -22.70 13.68 2.30
N ILE A 392 -21.78 12.84 2.79
CA ILE A 392 -20.35 13.11 2.71
C ILE A 392 -19.61 11.89 2.11
N ARG A 393 -18.54 12.16 1.41
CA ARG A 393 -17.61 11.09 1.02
C ARG A 393 -16.74 10.72 2.21
N LEU A 394 -16.35 9.45 2.33
CA LEU A 394 -15.36 9.01 3.32
C LEU A 394 -14.07 9.83 3.23
N GLY A 395 -13.62 10.17 2.02
CA GLY A 395 -12.46 11.04 1.83
C GLY A 395 -12.59 12.40 2.51
N THR A 396 -13.77 13.03 2.47
CA THR A 396 -14.05 14.29 3.19
C THR A 396 -14.02 14.05 4.71
N LEU A 397 -14.69 12.97 5.17
CA LEU A 397 -14.72 12.62 6.59
C LEU A 397 -13.32 12.39 7.14
N PHE A 398 -12.46 11.67 6.42
CA PHE A 398 -11.09 11.36 6.85
C PHE A 398 -10.13 12.56 6.75
N SER A 399 -10.37 13.46 5.79
CA SER A 399 -9.49 14.64 5.60
C SER A 399 -9.83 15.78 6.55
N THR A 400 -11.12 16.10 6.74
CA THR A 400 -11.58 17.30 7.44
C THR A 400 -12.65 17.08 8.49
N GLY A 401 -13.17 15.85 8.63
CA GLY A 401 -14.28 15.55 9.52
C GLY A 401 -15.65 15.91 8.93
N ILE A 402 -16.64 15.99 9.79
CA ILE A 402 -17.99 16.45 9.43
C ILE A 402 -17.95 17.96 9.28
N PRO A 403 -18.36 18.52 8.11
CA PRO A 403 -18.39 19.96 7.91
C PRO A 403 -19.26 20.67 8.97
N ALA A 404 -18.77 21.80 9.50
CA ALA A 404 -19.41 22.53 10.59
C ALA A 404 -20.90 22.88 10.33
N GLY A 405 -21.26 23.20 9.08
CA GLY A 405 -22.66 23.48 8.69
C GLY A 405 -23.60 22.27 8.76
N MET A 406 -23.07 21.06 8.93
CA MET A 406 -23.87 19.83 9.11
C MET A 406 -24.04 19.45 10.57
N MET A 407 -23.25 20.04 11.48
CA MET A 407 -23.34 19.83 12.93
C MET A 407 -24.45 20.70 13.51
N THR A 408 -25.29 20.13 14.35
CA THR A 408 -26.39 20.82 15.03
C THR A 408 -26.23 20.72 16.54
N ARG A 409 -26.96 21.59 17.30
CA ARG A 409 -27.01 21.52 18.77
C ARG A 409 -27.86 20.36 19.30
N THR A 410 -28.68 19.73 18.45
CA THR A 410 -29.51 18.56 18.81
C THR A 410 -28.69 17.29 18.62
N PRO A 411 -28.89 16.26 19.47
CA PRO A 411 -28.25 14.98 19.30
C PRO A 411 -28.47 14.45 17.88
N PHE A 412 -27.38 14.17 17.18
CA PHE A 412 -27.45 13.72 15.80
C PHE A 412 -26.67 12.41 15.58
N ALA A 413 -27.08 11.68 14.57
CA ALA A 413 -26.48 10.42 14.22
C ALA A 413 -25.90 10.43 12.79
N LEU A 414 -24.84 9.63 12.60
CA LEU A 414 -24.19 9.37 11.33
C LEU A 414 -24.33 7.88 10.97
N ALA A 415 -24.74 7.59 9.73
CA ALA A 415 -24.70 6.24 9.17
C ALA A 415 -23.54 6.14 8.17
N ALA A 416 -22.76 5.05 8.23
CA ALA A 416 -21.61 4.82 7.33
C ALA A 416 -21.74 3.48 6.59
N ASP A 417 -21.56 3.50 5.27
CA ASP A 417 -21.43 2.29 4.46
C ASP A 417 -19.95 1.95 4.27
N LEU A 418 -19.51 0.93 4.99
CA LEU A 418 -18.13 0.44 5.01
C LEU A 418 -18.02 -1.00 4.50
N ARG A 419 -18.98 -1.46 3.68
CA ARG A 419 -18.97 -2.83 3.15
C ARG A 419 -17.76 -3.11 2.22
N ALA A 420 -17.10 -2.06 1.75
CA ALA A 420 -15.87 -2.14 0.99
C ALA A 420 -14.60 -1.83 1.83
N ASP A 421 -14.71 -1.82 3.17
CA ASP A 421 -13.57 -1.53 4.06
C ASP A 421 -12.49 -2.61 3.93
N PRO A 422 -11.26 -2.26 3.56
CA PRO A 422 -10.15 -3.19 3.53
C PRO A 422 -9.54 -3.50 4.92
N GLY A 423 -10.10 -2.92 6.00
CA GLY A 423 -9.69 -3.14 7.38
C GLY A 423 -9.23 -1.90 8.14
N ALA A 424 -9.26 -0.72 7.53
CA ALA A 424 -8.78 0.52 8.13
C ALA A 424 -9.87 1.58 8.36
N TRP A 425 -10.99 1.52 7.66
CA TRP A 425 -11.95 2.62 7.64
C TRP A 425 -12.83 2.69 8.89
N LEU A 426 -13.23 1.55 9.48
CA LEU A 426 -14.12 1.54 10.63
C LEU A 426 -13.55 2.37 11.79
N LEU A 427 -12.31 2.10 12.19
CA LEU A 427 -11.66 2.90 13.24
C LEU A 427 -11.57 4.38 12.82
N ARG A 428 -11.22 4.67 11.57
CA ARG A 428 -11.09 6.06 11.07
C ARG A 428 -12.43 6.79 11.08
N VAL A 429 -13.55 6.13 10.76
CA VAL A 429 -14.89 6.71 10.90
C VAL A 429 -15.18 7.05 12.36
N LEU A 430 -14.89 6.16 13.29
CA LEU A 430 -15.11 6.40 14.73
C LEU A 430 -14.23 7.55 15.26
N LEU A 431 -12.99 7.66 14.79
CA LEU A 431 -12.12 8.79 15.14
C LEU A 431 -12.62 10.11 14.56
N ALA A 432 -13.01 10.11 13.27
CA ALA A 432 -13.40 11.31 12.54
C ALA A 432 -14.79 11.85 12.91
N ALA A 433 -15.72 10.96 13.28
CA ALA A 433 -17.10 11.35 13.55
C ALA A 433 -17.24 11.91 14.97
N ASN A 434 -17.70 13.16 15.06
CA ASN A 434 -18.12 13.79 16.32
C ASN A 434 -19.66 13.84 16.36
N ALA A 435 -20.30 12.69 16.13
CA ALA A 435 -21.73 12.48 16.25
C ALA A 435 -22.07 11.82 17.60
N ASP A 436 -23.27 12.03 18.10
CA ASP A 436 -23.74 11.39 19.34
C ASP A 436 -23.97 9.90 19.16
N ARG A 437 -24.30 9.48 17.92
CA ARG A 437 -24.39 8.08 17.51
C ARG A 437 -23.79 7.89 16.12
N VAL A 438 -23.05 6.80 15.95
CA VAL A 438 -22.56 6.32 14.64
C VAL A 438 -23.04 4.89 14.44
N ALA A 439 -23.63 4.58 13.29
CA ALA A 439 -23.90 3.20 12.89
C ALA A 439 -23.16 2.90 11.58
N ALA A 440 -22.24 1.96 11.60
CA ALA A 440 -21.44 1.55 10.45
C ALA A 440 -21.74 0.10 10.06
N VAL A 441 -21.96 -0.15 8.77
CA VAL A 441 -22.05 -1.52 8.24
C VAL A 441 -20.72 -1.94 7.65
N VAL A 442 -20.18 -3.07 8.11
CA VAL A 442 -18.91 -3.66 7.67
C VAL A 442 -19.09 -5.13 7.31
N PRO A 443 -18.21 -5.74 6.48
CA PRO A 443 -18.23 -7.19 6.25
C PRO A 443 -18.06 -7.96 7.56
N SER A 444 -18.76 -9.09 7.74
CA SER A 444 -18.63 -9.94 8.94
C SER A 444 -17.21 -10.51 9.13
N GLY A 445 -16.43 -10.63 8.05
CA GLY A 445 -15.01 -11.02 8.09
C GLY A 445 -14.04 -9.90 8.47
N HIS A 446 -14.53 -8.66 8.66
CA HIS A 446 -13.68 -7.53 9.00
C HIS A 446 -12.97 -7.77 10.35
N ARG A 447 -11.68 -7.44 10.42
CA ARG A 447 -10.80 -7.71 11.58
C ARG A 447 -11.36 -7.25 12.93
N ASP A 448 -12.14 -6.18 12.96
CA ASP A 448 -12.65 -5.54 14.17
C ASP A 448 -14.01 -6.11 14.62
N VAL A 449 -14.64 -6.99 13.84
CA VAL A 449 -15.97 -7.52 14.16
C VAL A 449 -16.08 -9.04 14.08
N ARG A 450 -15.15 -9.72 13.41
CA ARG A 450 -15.20 -11.16 13.12
C ARG A 450 -15.16 -12.05 14.37
N ASP A 451 -14.52 -11.54 15.44
CA ASP A 451 -14.34 -12.26 16.69
C ASP A 451 -14.36 -11.30 17.89
N GLU A 452 -14.50 -11.86 19.09
CA GLU A 452 -14.55 -11.08 20.34
C GLU A 452 -13.26 -10.33 20.64
N ALA A 453 -12.11 -10.85 20.22
CA ALA A 453 -10.81 -10.20 20.43
C ALA A 453 -10.71 -8.92 19.60
N GLY A 454 -11.12 -8.96 18.33
CA GLY A 454 -11.20 -7.78 17.45
C GLY A 454 -12.16 -6.72 17.98
N GLN A 455 -13.36 -7.16 18.42
CA GLN A 455 -14.36 -6.27 18.99
C GLN A 455 -13.86 -5.56 20.26
N ARG A 456 -13.21 -6.29 21.17
CA ARG A 456 -12.59 -5.72 22.39
C ARG A 456 -11.45 -4.77 22.05
N ALA A 457 -10.59 -5.14 21.11
CA ALA A 457 -9.47 -4.29 20.70
C ALA A 457 -9.95 -2.97 20.07
N LEU A 458 -11.00 -3.00 19.24
CA LEU A 458 -11.60 -1.77 18.70
C LEU A 458 -12.26 -0.94 19.82
N ALA A 459 -13.02 -1.58 20.73
CA ALA A 459 -13.68 -0.89 21.81
C ALA A 459 -12.69 -0.14 22.71
N ALA A 460 -11.58 -0.76 23.09
CA ALA A 460 -10.53 -0.14 23.90
C ALA A 460 -9.94 1.12 23.26
N LEU A 461 -9.78 1.15 21.94
CA LEU A 461 -9.24 2.32 21.23
C LEU A 461 -10.18 3.54 21.22
N VAL A 462 -11.47 3.35 21.49
CA VAL A 462 -12.47 4.43 21.39
C VAL A 462 -13.31 4.59 22.65
N GLU A 463 -13.04 3.85 23.73
CA GLU A 463 -13.86 3.82 24.95
C GLU A 463 -14.05 5.19 25.61
N SER A 464 -13.02 6.07 25.55
CA SER A 464 -13.13 7.44 26.05
C SER A 464 -14.00 8.35 25.15
N LYS A 465 -14.49 7.87 24.01
CA LYS A 465 -15.35 8.59 23.07
C LYS A 465 -16.70 7.89 22.85
N PHE A 466 -16.69 6.55 22.70
CA PHE A 466 -17.86 5.77 22.34
C PHE A 466 -17.96 4.46 23.12
N THR A 467 -19.19 4.09 23.48
CA THR A 467 -19.55 2.71 23.83
C THR A 467 -20.00 1.98 22.56
N LEU A 468 -19.44 0.79 22.31
CA LEU A 468 -19.74 0.00 21.10
C LEU A 468 -20.72 -1.13 21.36
N ARG A 469 -21.60 -1.38 20.39
CA ARG A 469 -22.49 -2.54 20.30
C ARG A 469 -22.36 -3.15 18.90
N PHE A 470 -22.21 -4.46 18.83
CA PHE A 470 -22.04 -5.20 17.59
C PHE A 470 -23.28 -6.03 17.28
N LEU A 471 -23.88 -5.81 16.12
CA LEU A 471 -25.07 -6.53 15.65
C LEU A 471 -24.62 -7.48 14.53
N ASN A 472 -24.11 -8.63 14.94
CA ASN A 472 -23.58 -9.64 14.02
C ASN A 472 -24.70 -10.23 13.16
N GLY A 473 -24.40 -10.50 11.86
CA GLY A 473 -25.37 -11.02 10.91
C GLY A 473 -26.46 -10.02 10.51
N GLN A 474 -26.24 -8.74 10.70
CA GLN A 474 -27.13 -7.66 10.28
C GLN A 474 -26.39 -6.64 9.38
N PRO A 475 -27.03 -6.16 8.31
CA PRO A 475 -28.40 -6.39 7.86
C PRO A 475 -28.66 -7.77 7.23
N ASP A 476 -27.60 -8.54 6.99
CA ASP A 476 -27.59 -9.88 6.42
C ASP A 476 -26.40 -10.68 6.97
N ALA A 477 -26.33 -11.99 6.70
CA ALA A 477 -25.31 -12.89 7.24
C ALA A 477 -23.86 -12.51 6.84
N GLY A 478 -23.67 -11.77 5.74
CA GLY A 478 -22.36 -11.32 5.26
C GLY A 478 -21.85 -10.06 5.94
N ASN A 479 -22.67 -9.40 6.78
CA ASN A 479 -22.38 -8.09 7.34
C ASN A 479 -22.61 -8.03 8.85
N THR A 480 -21.99 -7.03 9.49
CA THR A 480 -22.19 -6.66 10.90
C THR A 480 -22.43 -5.15 10.98
N ILE A 481 -23.42 -4.74 11.78
CA ILE A 481 -23.62 -3.32 12.09
C ILE A 481 -22.90 -3.03 13.41
N VAL A 482 -22.00 -2.05 13.40
CA VAL A 482 -21.36 -1.50 14.59
C VAL A 482 -22.07 -0.22 14.98
N VAL A 483 -22.61 -0.19 16.17
CA VAL A 483 -23.28 0.98 16.75
C VAL A 483 -22.40 1.56 17.83
N ALA A 484 -21.94 2.79 17.62
CA ALA A 484 -21.16 3.55 18.57
C ALA A 484 -22.03 4.68 19.14
N THR A 485 -22.20 4.72 20.45
CA THR A 485 -22.93 5.78 21.15
C THR A 485 -21.95 6.59 21.99
N ALA A 486 -21.97 7.92 21.83
CA ALA A 486 -21.07 8.80 22.54
C ALA A 486 -21.21 8.67 24.06
N VAL A 487 -20.10 8.56 24.77
CA VAL A 487 -20.10 8.60 26.23
C VAL A 487 -20.32 10.05 26.69
N SER A 488 -21.00 10.22 27.81
CA SER A 488 -21.21 11.51 28.46
C SER A 488 -19.86 12.16 28.74
N SER A 489 -19.74 13.46 28.51
CA SER A 489 -18.51 14.25 28.45
C SER A 489 -17.48 13.89 29.53
N GLY A 490 -16.45 13.12 29.16
CA GLY A 490 -15.21 13.03 29.92
C GLY A 490 -14.34 14.26 29.68
N THR A 491 -13.64 14.70 30.70
CA THR A 491 -12.65 15.80 30.62
C THR A 491 -11.22 15.27 30.44
N SER A 492 -11.06 13.95 30.26
CA SER A 492 -9.73 13.35 30.12
C SER A 492 -9.02 13.79 28.83
N VAL A 493 -7.68 13.77 28.86
CA VAL A 493 -6.84 14.05 27.68
C VAL A 493 -7.20 13.11 26.52
N ALA A 494 -7.43 11.82 26.80
CA ALA A 494 -7.83 10.84 25.80
C ALA A 494 -9.15 11.23 25.11
N THR A 495 -10.16 11.69 25.87
CA THR A 495 -11.41 12.19 25.30
C THR A 495 -11.20 13.38 24.35
N TRP A 496 -10.33 14.33 24.74
CA TRP A 496 -9.99 15.48 23.90
C TRP A 496 -9.33 15.06 22.59
N LEU A 497 -8.32 14.18 22.66
CA LEU A 497 -7.63 13.67 21.49
C LEU A 497 -8.58 12.95 20.55
N LEU A 498 -9.41 12.05 21.06
CA LEU A 498 -10.36 11.28 20.24
C LEU A 498 -11.45 12.15 19.59
N ARG A 499 -11.88 13.24 20.26
CA ARG A 499 -12.84 14.21 19.70
C ARG A 499 -12.23 15.18 18.70
N GLN A 500 -10.92 15.44 18.79
CA GLN A 500 -10.18 16.33 17.89
C GLN A 500 -9.18 15.57 17.02
N ALA A 501 -9.57 14.40 16.50
CA ALA A 501 -8.70 13.49 15.78
C ALA A 501 -8.03 14.07 14.51
N HIS A 502 -8.56 15.17 13.97
CA HIS A 502 -7.98 15.93 12.85
C HIS A 502 -6.98 17.01 13.30
N GLY A 503 -6.91 17.31 14.59
CA GLY A 503 -5.92 18.25 15.13
C GLY A 503 -4.56 17.58 15.31
N LYS A 504 -3.49 18.39 15.29
CA LYS A 504 -2.14 17.91 15.62
C LYS A 504 -2.10 17.49 17.08
N ILE A 505 -1.63 16.28 17.35
CA ILE A 505 -1.63 15.65 18.67
C ILE A 505 -1.05 16.57 19.75
N GLY A 506 0.15 17.13 19.52
CA GLY A 506 0.79 18.01 20.49
C GLY A 506 -0.02 19.28 20.83
N ASN A 507 -0.76 19.82 19.86
CA ASN A 507 -1.63 20.97 20.10
C ASN A 507 -2.89 20.56 20.89
N VAL A 508 -3.54 19.47 20.48
CA VAL A 508 -4.76 18.98 21.14
C VAL A 508 -4.46 18.55 22.57
N TRP A 509 -3.36 17.84 22.79
CA TRP A 509 -2.93 17.41 24.13
C TRP A 509 -2.61 18.60 25.04
N ARG A 510 -1.87 19.59 24.53
CA ARG A 510 -1.62 20.85 25.25
C ARG A 510 -2.94 21.54 25.65
N ASP A 511 -3.87 21.67 24.72
CA ASP A 511 -5.14 22.36 24.98
C ASP A 511 -6.03 21.56 25.96
N ALA A 512 -5.94 20.24 25.96
CA ALA A 512 -6.57 19.39 26.96
C ALA A 512 -6.00 19.62 28.36
N LEU A 513 -4.66 19.71 28.50
CA LEU A 513 -4.02 20.01 29.78
C LEU A 513 -4.43 21.37 30.32
N LEU A 514 -4.48 22.39 29.46
CA LEU A 514 -4.94 23.73 29.84
C LEU A 514 -6.40 23.76 30.29
N ALA A 515 -7.26 22.97 29.66
CA ALA A 515 -8.68 22.89 30.02
C ALA A 515 -8.93 22.11 31.32
N ALA A 516 -8.07 21.16 31.64
CA ALA A 516 -8.14 20.35 32.86
C ALA A 516 -7.48 21.03 34.06
N ASP A 517 -6.67 22.08 33.84
CA ASP A 517 -5.93 22.76 34.90
C ASP A 517 -6.88 23.62 35.77
N THR A 518 -6.86 23.35 37.07
CA THR A 518 -7.61 24.08 38.11
C THR A 518 -6.65 24.74 39.14
N GLY A 519 -5.33 24.74 38.86
CA GLY A 519 -4.29 25.21 39.73
C GLY A 519 -4.18 26.76 39.81
N GLU A 520 -3.61 27.26 40.91
CA GLU A 520 -3.23 28.64 41.06
C GLU A 520 -1.72 28.72 41.41
N PRO A 521 -0.89 29.35 40.53
CA PRO A 521 -1.24 29.99 39.25
C PRO A 521 -1.61 29.01 38.16
N ALA A 522 -2.48 29.46 37.23
CA ALA A 522 -2.92 28.65 36.09
C ALA A 522 -1.74 28.27 35.17
N LEU A 523 -1.77 27.07 34.62
CA LEU A 523 -0.79 26.51 33.70
C LEU A 523 -0.65 27.38 32.44
N THR A 524 0.55 27.83 32.11
CA THR A 524 0.79 28.58 30.87
C THR A 524 0.87 27.64 29.66
N LYS A 525 0.59 28.18 28.46
CA LYS A 525 0.74 27.42 27.21
C LYS A 525 2.15 26.84 27.01
N ARG A 526 3.19 27.55 27.50
CA ARG A 526 4.58 27.09 27.42
C ARG A 526 4.84 25.88 28.31
N GLU A 527 4.36 25.96 29.56
CA GLU A 527 4.48 24.85 30.53
C GLU A 527 3.67 23.64 30.09
N ALA A 528 2.44 23.85 29.64
CA ALA A 528 1.63 22.76 29.07
C ALA A 528 2.32 22.06 27.89
N ARG A 529 2.95 22.84 26.98
CA ARG A 529 3.72 22.30 25.88
C ARG A 529 4.95 21.51 26.36
N ALA A 530 5.72 22.04 27.29
CA ALA A 530 6.86 21.34 27.87
C ALA A 530 6.41 20.04 28.58
N SER A 531 5.26 20.05 29.24
CA SER A 531 4.67 18.87 29.88
C SER A 531 4.30 17.79 28.84
N VAL A 532 3.70 18.16 27.69
CA VAL A 532 3.42 17.23 26.60
C VAL A 532 4.71 16.64 26.05
N GLU A 533 5.71 17.48 25.75
CA GLU A 533 7.01 17.04 25.24
C GLU A 533 7.74 16.11 26.23
N ALA A 534 7.64 16.33 27.52
CA ALA A 534 8.26 15.47 28.55
C ALA A 534 7.55 14.12 28.73
N ARG A 535 6.25 14.05 28.46
CA ARG A 535 5.43 12.83 28.66
C ARG A 535 5.37 11.94 27.42
N ALA A 536 5.38 12.54 26.23
CA ALA A 536 5.32 11.76 25.00
C ALA A 536 6.57 10.89 24.84
N SER A 537 6.41 9.59 24.86
CA SER A 537 7.50 8.64 24.62
C SER A 537 8.03 8.74 23.18
N ARG A 538 7.16 9.20 22.26
CA ARG A 538 7.44 9.36 20.83
C ARG A 538 7.18 10.80 20.40
N GLN A 539 8.22 11.62 20.41
CA GLN A 539 8.14 13.06 20.06
C GLN A 539 7.65 13.29 18.62
N GLU A 540 7.98 12.39 17.73
CA GLU A 540 7.69 12.48 16.29
C GLU A 540 6.20 12.46 15.98
N ILE A 541 5.36 11.81 16.80
CA ILE A 541 3.91 11.76 16.56
C ILE A 541 3.19 13.05 16.95
N LEU A 542 3.81 13.92 17.75
CA LEU A 542 3.18 15.17 18.22
C LEU A 542 2.81 16.13 17.07
N SER A 543 3.50 16.03 15.95
CA SER A 543 3.20 16.80 14.74
C SER A 543 2.14 16.16 13.84
N ALA A 544 1.79 14.90 14.07
CA ALA A 544 0.79 14.15 13.30
C ALA A 544 -0.64 14.41 13.80
N ARG A 545 -1.62 14.08 12.98
CA ARG A 545 -3.03 14.00 13.39
C ARG A 545 -3.30 12.62 13.99
N LEU A 546 -4.18 12.55 14.98
CA LEU A 546 -4.55 11.27 15.60
C LEU A 546 -5.11 10.27 14.59
N ILE A 547 -5.91 10.74 13.63
CA ILE A 547 -6.53 9.91 12.60
C ILE A 547 -5.53 9.25 11.66
N ASP A 548 -4.32 9.80 11.54
CA ASP A 548 -3.25 9.29 10.68
C ASP A 548 -2.34 8.28 11.41
N LEU A 549 -2.50 8.08 12.73
CA LEU A 549 -1.70 7.10 13.48
C LEU A 549 -2.14 5.66 13.20
N PRO A 550 -1.21 4.73 13.01
CA PRO A 550 -1.50 3.32 13.11
C PRO A 550 -2.05 2.96 14.50
N ARG A 551 -2.95 1.96 14.57
CA ARG A 551 -3.64 1.63 15.83
C ARG A 551 -2.72 1.24 16.98
N HIS A 552 -1.56 0.65 16.73
CA HIS A 552 -0.59 0.34 17.79
C HIS A 552 0.02 1.60 18.41
N GLN A 553 0.27 2.65 17.60
CA GLN A 553 0.74 3.94 18.11
C GLN A 553 -0.37 4.71 18.81
N LEU A 554 -1.62 4.60 18.28
CA LEU A 554 -2.80 5.16 18.94
C LEU A 554 -3.02 4.54 20.32
N ALA A 555 -2.90 3.21 20.45
CA ALA A 555 -3.03 2.53 21.73
C ALA A 555 -2.00 3.03 22.76
N LEU A 556 -0.72 3.06 22.38
CA LEU A 556 0.36 3.57 23.23
C LEU A 556 0.12 5.04 23.66
N LEU A 557 -0.30 5.90 22.73
CA LEU A 557 -0.61 7.29 23.05
C LEU A 557 -1.75 7.41 24.08
N LEU A 558 -2.81 6.62 23.93
CA LEU A 558 -3.94 6.64 24.87
C LEU A 558 -3.53 6.15 26.26
N GLU A 559 -2.72 5.09 26.36
CA GLU A 559 -2.13 4.63 27.63
C GLU A 559 -1.30 5.73 28.30
N GLU A 560 -0.45 6.46 27.58
CA GLU A 560 0.33 7.59 28.10
C GLU A 560 -0.55 8.73 28.60
N CYS A 561 -1.75 8.91 28.05
CA CYS A 561 -2.69 9.94 28.45
C CYS A 561 -3.49 9.57 29.70
N ASP A 562 -3.75 8.29 29.94
CA ASP A 562 -4.55 7.80 31.07
C ASP A 562 -3.74 7.76 32.38
N ASP A 563 -2.42 7.62 32.34
CA ASP A 563 -1.53 7.70 33.52
C ASP A 563 -1.57 9.07 34.23
N VAL A 564 -2.30 10.05 33.69
CA VAL A 564 -2.46 11.41 34.26
C VAL A 564 -3.56 11.50 35.31
N GLY A 565 -4.42 10.48 35.46
CA GLY A 565 -5.54 10.47 36.42
C GLY A 565 -5.20 9.99 37.84
N GLY A 566 -3.95 9.62 38.11
CA GLY A 566 -3.52 8.93 39.33
C GLY A 566 -2.58 9.69 40.26
N THR A 567 -2.42 11.03 40.15
CA THR A 567 -1.64 11.81 41.14
C THR A 567 -2.43 12.94 41.72
#